data_acf22a8766e0fc73e0a08a424bba9ed3
#
_entry.id   acf22a8766e0fc73e0a08a424bba9ed3
#
_cell.length_a   1.000
_cell.length_b   1.000
_cell.length_c   1.000
_cell.angle_alpha   90.00
_cell.angle_beta   90.00
_cell.angle_gamma   90.00
#
_symmetry.space_group_name_H-M   'P 1'
#
loop_
_entity.id
_entity.type
_entity.pdbx_description
1 polymer ?
#
loop_
_entity_poly.entity_id
_entity_poly.type
_entity_poly.pdbx_seq_one_letter_code
_entity_poly.pdbx_strand_id
1 'polypeptide(L)'
;MTDLPFDPVQLMREHPEKMRIPGGLLSSGGPQDYVGAVPALSGVLFFQNAHELEVREAICACFDEYATFAEGHLTWLWRAEPPVGPNKIAYSKAKPIRELMKQLSADHLVSFTYTSGQQAHDAGDWEFQVYGLQGWCAKMGDWGASALRFAIPLLSLDDHPTIFQSMFVSFARRLRVLHGYGGHALVLSAARPYDNDAFEAYLAGMLNGLDAGDLIQAAADAEKGIKTVSWLTAINHGMLEEIGGISAVRSALPIDWFALYDYGQGLVIQAGPVPEGAPVDTDPKPSRLVLPNALLAELRAPEMGLHVASASDEPRLIGWAAQQWLKRYDIGSSELLTYKTKLLKEPKLTEATTLRDRL
;
A
#
# COMPACT_ATOMS: atom_id res chain seq x y z
N MET A 1 -8.39 -20.41 28.16
CA MET A 1 -7.71 -20.50 26.87
C MET A 1 -6.94 -19.20 26.77
N THR A 2 -5.65 -19.26 26.85
CA THR A 2 -4.78 -18.09 26.66
C THR A 2 -4.85 -17.76 25.17
N ASP A 3 -5.50 -16.65 24.84
CA ASP A 3 -5.51 -16.11 23.49
C ASP A 3 -4.06 -15.78 23.11
N LEU A 4 -3.44 -16.66 22.31
CA LEU A 4 -2.20 -16.33 21.64
C LEU A 4 -2.51 -15.14 20.71
N PRO A 5 -1.68 -14.11 20.69
CA PRO A 5 -1.88 -12.99 19.78
C PRO A 5 -1.93 -13.55 18.35
N PHE A 6 -2.93 -13.12 17.57
CA PHE A 6 -3.06 -13.51 16.18
C PHE A 6 -1.82 -13.02 15.41
N ASP A 7 -1.00 -13.96 14.94
CA ASP A 7 0.14 -13.69 14.10
C ASP A 7 -0.18 -14.16 12.65
N PRO A 8 -0.47 -13.25 11.73
CA PRO A 8 -0.79 -13.61 10.34
C PRO A 8 0.40 -14.28 9.63
N VAL A 9 1.64 -13.96 10.01
CA VAL A 9 2.84 -14.57 9.42
C VAL A 9 2.98 -16.01 9.88
N GLN A 10 2.75 -16.30 11.17
CA GLN A 10 2.74 -17.66 11.68
C GLN A 10 1.63 -18.49 11.03
N LEU A 11 0.42 -17.92 10.93
CA LEU A 11 -0.71 -18.61 10.28
C LEU A 11 -0.41 -18.92 8.80
N MET A 12 0.28 -18.02 8.10
CA MET A 12 0.70 -18.25 6.72
C MET A 12 1.73 -19.38 6.59
N ARG A 13 2.67 -19.48 7.53
CA ARG A 13 3.65 -20.57 7.55
C ARG A 13 3.01 -21.93 7.81
N GLU A 14 2.07 -21.99 8.75
CA GLU A 14 1.42 -23.23 9.18
C GLU A 14 0.27 -23.66 8.24
N HIS A 15 -0.42 -22.70 7.65
CA HIS A 15 -1.65 -22.90 6.90
C HIS A 15 -1.75 -21.99 5.66
N PRO A 16 -0.82 -22.06 4.69
CA PRO A 16 -0.82 -21.18 3.51
C PRO A 16 -2.09 -21.33 2.67
N GLU A 17 -2.74 -22.49 2.69
CA GLU A 17 -4.01 -22.72 1.98
C GLU A 17 -5.16 -21.87 2.53
N LYS A 18 -5.16 -21.56 3.84
CA LYS A 18 -6.16 -20.72 4.48
C LYS A 18 -6.03 -19.25 4.13
N MET A 19 -4.88 -18.87 3.58
CA MET A 19 -4.60 -17.48 3.15
C MET A 19 -5.18 -17.17 1.76
N ARG A 20 -5.70 -18.16 1.06
CA ARG A 20 -6.37 -17.98 -0.24
C ARG A 20 -7.87 -17.82 -0.02
N ILE A 21 -8.31 -16.60 0.14
CA ILE A 21 -9.69 -16.26 0.49
C ILE A 21 -10.57 -16.42 -0.76
N PRO A 22 -11.68 -17.18 -0.67
CA PRO A 22 -12.63 -17.29 -1.79
C PRO A 22 -13.19 -15.93 -2.22
N GLY A 23 -13.38 -15.74 -3.53
CA GLY A 23 -13.97 -14.53 -4.06
C GLY A 23 -15.41 -14.34 -3.59
N GLY A 24 -15.77 -13.09 -3.29
CA GLY A 24 -17.14 -12.75 -2.87
C GLY A 24 -17.56 -13.34 -1.52
N LEU A 25 -16.63 -13.74 -0.64
CA LEU A 25 -16.92 -14.45 0.61
C LEU A 25 -17.98 -13.74 1.48
N LEU A 26 -17.94 -12.41 1.53
CA LEU A 26 -18.92 -11.59 2.27
C LEU A 26 -19.82 -10.76 1.33
N SER A 27 -19.85 -11.09 0.04
CA SER A 27 -20.78 -10.44 -0.88
C SER A 27 -22.16 -11.10 -0.83
N SER A 28 -23.18 -10.39 -1.26
CA SER A 28 -24.56 -10.88 -1.31
C SER A 28 -24.74 -12.13 -2.19
N GLY A 29 -23.82 -12.35 -3.15
CA GLY A 29 -23.78 -13.56 -3.99
C GLY A 29 -23.12 -14.76 -3.31
N GLY A 30 -22.50 -14.59 -2.14
CA GLY A 30 -21.76 -15.63 -1.43
C GLY A 30 -20.43 -16.01 -2.11
N PRO A 31 -19.69 -16.98 -1.51
CA PRO A 31 -18.38 -17.39 -2.00
C PRO A 31 -18.45 -17.98 -3.40
N GLN A 32 -17.48 -17.62 -4.24
CA GLN A 32 -17.36 -18.03 -5.64
C GLN A 32 -16.07 -18.83 -5.84
N ASP A 33 -16.02 -19.60 -6.92
CA ASP A 33 -14.90 -20.48 -7.27
C ASP A 33 -13.74 -19.71 -7.94
N TYR A 34 -13.15 -18.76 -7.18
CA TYR A 34 -11.88 -18.10 -7.51
C TYR A 34 -11.24 -17.53 -6.22
N VAL A 35 -9.94 -17.27 -6.27
CA VAL A 35 -9.25 -16.61 -5.14
C VAL A 35 -9.52 -15.12 -5.20
N GLY A 36 -10.33 -14.62 -4.28
CA GLY A 36 -10.74 -13.21 -4.22
C GLY A 36 -9.71 -12.30 -3.56
N ALA A 37 -9.00 -12.81 -2.55
CA ALA A 37 -7.99 -12.04 -1.80
C ALA A 37 -6.86 -12.93 -1.28
N VAL A 38 -5.66 -12.36 -1.17
CA VAL A 38 -4.47 -13.00 -0.56
C VAL A 38 -3.73 -11.97 0.30
N PRO A 39 -3.34 -12.29 1.54
CA PRO A 39 -2.49 -11.41 2.35
C PRO A 39 -1.10 -11.26 1.75
N ALA A 40 -0.59 -10.04 1.74
CA ALA A 40 0.73 -9.70 1.22
C ALA A 40 1.32 -8.47 1.94
N LEU A 41 2.58 -8.17 1.64
CA LEU A 41 3.14 -6.84 1.86
C LEU A 41 2.82 -6.00 0.63
N SER A 42 2.18 -4.86 0.83
CA SER A 42 1.84 -3.94 -0.26
C SER A 42 2.38 -2.54 0.00
N GLY A 43 2.99 -1.94 -1.01
CA GLY A 43 3.40 -0.55 -1.04
C GLY A 43 2.58 0.23 -2.06
N VAL A 44 2.06 1.39 -1.64
CA VAL A 44 1.32 2.33 -2.49
C VAL A 44 2.04 3.66 -2.50
N LEU A 45 2.26 4.19 -3.69
CA LEU A 45 2.99 5.43 -3.94
C LEU A 45 2.17 6.34 -4.85
N PHE A 46 1.91 7.57 -4.42
CA PHE A 46 1.18 8.58 -5.20
C PHE A 46 2.15 9.59 -5.81
N PHE A 47 2.00 9.85 -7.10
CA PHE A 47 2.90 10.70 -7.87
C PHE A 47 2.14 11.45 -8.96
N GLN A 48 2.80 12.38 -9.64
CA GLN A 48 2.19 13.19 -10.70
C GLN A 48 2.78 12.89 -12.08
N ASN A 49 2.14 13.43 -13.11
CA ASN A 49 2.66 13.51 -14.47
C ASN A 49 2.95 12.16 -15.16
N ALA A 50 2.16 11.11 -14.87
CA ALA A 50 2.33 9.80 -15.53
C ALA A 50 2.24 9.85 -17.07
N HIS A 51 1.74 10.94 -17.64
CA HIS A 51 1.68 11.16 -19.08
C HIS A 51 3.04 11.60 -19.69
N GLU A 52 3.98 12.08 -18.86
CA GLU A 52 5.30 12.52 -19.30
C GLU A 52 6.24 11.34 -19.54
N LEU A 53 7.13 11.47 -20.53
CA LEU A 53 8.05 10.39 -20.91
C LEU A 53 9.03 10.02 -19.79
N GLU A 54 9.52 11.02 -19.03
CA GLU A 54 10.44 10.78 -17.90
C GLU A 54 9.77 9.93 -16.82
N VAL A 55 8.52 10.23 -16.48
CA VAL A 55 7.76 9.49 -15.47
C VAL A 55 7.41 8.08 -15.97
N ARG A 56 7.08 7.94 -17.26
CA ARG A 56 6.86 6.62 -17.87
C ARG A 56 8.11 5.74 -17.82
N GLU A 57 9.28 6.31 -18.08
CA GLU A 57 10.56 5.58 -17.93
C GLU A 57 10.83 5.22 -16.46
N ALA A 58 10.50 6.10 -15.51
CA ALA A 58 10.59 5.79 -14.09
C ALA A 58 9.66 4.63 -13.69
N ILE A 59 8.41 4.60 -14.18
CA ILE A 59 7.47 3.48 -13.99
C ILE A 59 8.06 2.18 -14.55
N CYS A 60 8.60 2.23 -15.78
CA CYS A 60 9.25 1.06 -16.40
C CYS A 60 10.44 0.57 -15.57
N ALA A 61 11.26 1.48 -15.04
CA ALA A 61 12.40 1.13 -14.21
C ALA A 61 11.99 0.53 -12.85
N CYS A 62 10.87 1.01 -12.26
CA CYS A 62 10.27 0.37 -11.07
C CYS A 62 9.79 -1.05 -11.39
N PHE A 63 9.14 -1.24 -12.53
CA PHE A 63 8.71 -2.59 -12.96
C PHE A 63 9.89 -3.52 -13.22
N ASP A 64 10.96 -3.06 -13.87
CA ASP A 64 12.15 -3.88 -14.14
C ASP A 64 12.78 -4.40 -12.83
N GLU A 65 12.92 -3.51 -11.82
CA GLU A 65 13.42 -3.88 -10.49
C GLU A 65 12.50 -4.87 -9.81
N TYR A 66 11.18 -4.62 -9.81
CA TYR A 66 10.18 -5.51 -9.27
C TYR A 66 10.16 -6.87 -9.96
N ALA A 67 10.14 -6.89 -11.30
CA ALA A 67 10.07 -8.12 -12.10
C ALA A 67 11.31 -8.99 -11.94
N THR A 68 12.47 -8.39 -11.65
CA THR A 68 13.69 -9.14 -11.31
C THR A 68 13.52 -9.92 -10.02
N PHE A 69 12.91 -9.33 -9.00
CA PHE A 69 12.61 -10.03 -7.74
C PHE A 69 11.44 -11.01 -7.88
N ALA A 70 10.44 -10.68 -8.70
CA ALA A 70 9.27 -11.52 -8.99
C ALA A 70 9.49 -12.51 -10.13
N GLU A 71 10.75 -12.81 -10.50
CA GLU A 71 11.06 -13.69 -11.63
C GLU A 71 10.39 -15.06 -11.49
N GLY A 72 9.66 -15.47 -12.54
CA GLY A 72 8.94 -16.74 -12.57
C GLY A 72 7.57 -16.75 -11.87
N HIS A 73 7.19 -15.68 -11.17
CA HIS A 73 5.93 -15.64 -10.41
C HIS A 73 4.78 -14.95 -11.14
N LEU A 74 5.05 -13.99 -12.03
CA LEU A 74 4.01 -13.26 -12.74
C LEU A 74 3.35 -14.15 -13.80
N THR A 75 2.02 -14.15 -13.83
CA THR A 75 1.22 -15.02 -14.70
C THR A 75 0.30 -14.28 -15.65
N TRP A 76 -0.23 -13.11 -15.25
CA TRP A 76 -1.19 -12.34 -16.01
C TRP A 76 -0.84 -10.86 -16.06
N LEU A 77 -1.23 -10.22 -17.16
CA LEU A 77 -1.26 -8.76 -17.34
C LEU A 77 -2.69 -8.34 -17.64
N TRP A 78 -3.20 -7.39 -16.86
CA TRP A 78 -4.44 -6.66 -17.10
C TRP A 78 -4.13 -5.23 -17.53
N ARG A 79 -4.93 -4.68 -18.45
CA ARG A 79 -4.84 -3.32 -18.93
C ARG A 79 -6.22 -2.73 -19.06
N ALA A 80 -6.48 -1.53 -18.51
CA ALA A 80 -7.69 -0.79 -18.80
C ALA A 80 -7.50 0.02 -20.09
N GLU A 81 -8.50 -0.03 -20.95
CA GLU A 81 -8.58 0.79 -22.17
C GLU A 81 -7.29 0.83 -23.02
N PRO A 82 -6.64 -0.29 -23.32
CA PRO A 82 -5.43 -0.26 -24.13
C PRO A 82 -5.78 0.20 -25.55
N PRO A 83 -4.98 1.10 -26.17
CA PRO A 83 -5.24 1.57 -27.54
C PRO A 83 -5.11 0.45 -28.56
N VAL A 84 -4.34 -0.61 -28.26
CA VAL A 84 -4.12 -1.77 -29.13
C VAL A 84 -4.04 -3.05 -28.33
N GLY A 85 -4.69 -4.11 -28.81
CA GLY A 85 -4.64 -5.45 -28.25
C GLY A 85 -5.63 -5.69 -27.11
N PRO A 86 -5.61 -6.89 -26.50
CA PRO A 86 -6.59 -7.27 -25.49
C PRO A 86 -6.32 -6.64 -24.12
N ASN A 87 -7.38 -6.55 -23.31
CA ASN A 87 -7.30 -6.04 -21.93
C ASN A 87 -6.61 -7.05 -20.99
N LYS A 88 -6.63 -8.33 -21.31
CA LYS A 88 -6.06 -9.42 -20.51
C LYS A 88 -5.12 -10.27 -21.36
N ILE A 89 -3.92 -10.52 -20.88
CA ILE A 89 -2.90 -11.29 -21.59
C ILE A 89 -2.18 -12.20 -20.58
N ALA A 90 -1.92 -13.47 -20.94
CA ALA A 90 -0.97 -14.29 -20.17
C ALA A 90 0.41 -13.64 -20.19
N TYR A 91 1.07 -13.51 -19.04
CA TYR A 91 2.33 -12.77 -18.92
C TYR A 91 3.40 -13.26 -19.90
N SER A 92 3.51 -14.59 -20.09
CA SER A 92 4.43 -15.21 -21.05
C SER A 92 4.23 -14.80 -22.51
N LYS A 93 3.09 -14.18 -22.84
CA LYS A 93 2.72 -13.68 -24.18
C LYS A 93 2.67 -12.16 -24.24
N ALA A 94 2.85 -11.48 -23.09
CA ALA A 94 2.81 -10.04 -23.03
C ALA A 94 4.10 -9.45 -23.62
N LYS A 95 3.95 -8.33 -24.32
CA LYS A 95 5.12 -7.54 -24.72
C LYS A 95 5.76 -6.91 -23.48
N PRO A 96 7.07 -6.62 -23.51
CA PRO A 96 7.72 -5.86 -22.45
C PRO A 96 7.00 -4.55 -22.16
N ILE A 97 6.93 -4.15 -20.89
CA ILE A 97 6.22 -2.94 -20.46
C ILE A 97 6.65 -1.70 -21.24
N ARG A 98 7.94 -1.57 -21.57
CA ARG A 98 8.48 -0.45 -22.37
C ARG A 98 7.89 -0.39 -23.77
N GLU A 99 7.61 -1.53 -24.40
CA GLU A 99 6.96 -1.58 -25.70
C GLU A 99 5.48 -1.24 -25.61
N LEU A 100 4.81 -1.67 -24.55
CA LEU A 100 3.42 -1.32 -24.28
C LEU A 100 3.28 0.17 -23.98
N MET A 101 4.21 0.72 -23.18
CA MET A 101 4.22 2.13 -22.82
C MET A 101 4.43 3.05 -24.04
N LYS A 102 5.24 2.64 -25.02
CA LYS A 102 5.43 3.38 -26.28
C LYS A 102 4.17 3.49 -27.14
N GLN A 103 3.18 2.63 -26.94
CA GLN A 103 1.91 2.66 -27.66
C GLN A 103 0.93 3.70 -27.09
N LEU A 104 1.23 4.23 -25.89
CA LEU A 104 0.38 5.21 -25.21
C LEU A 104 0.79 6.63 -25.59
N SER A 105 -0.15 7.44 -26.09
CA SER A 105 0.01 8.90 -26.16
C SER A 105 -0.17 9.53 -24.76
N ALA A 106 0.09 10.83 -24.65
CA ALA A 106 -0.15 11.56 -23.40
C ALA A 106 -1.64 11.52 -22.95
N ASP A 107 -2.56 11.31 -23.88
CA ASP A 107 -4.00 11.29 -23.60
C ASP A 107 -4.55 9.89 -23.28
N HIS A 108 -3.70 8.87 -23.26
CA HIS A 108 -4.08 7.54 -22.82
C HIS A 108 -3.80 7.34 -21.33
N LEU A 109 -4.70 6.63 -20.66
CA LEU A 109 -4.51 6.15 -19.29
C LEU A 109 -3.33 5.17 -19.26
N VAL A 110 -2.41 5.36 -18.33
CA VAL A 110 -1.35 4.38 -18.03
C VAL A 110 -1.91 3.39 -17.03
N SER A 111 -2.44 2.26 -17.49
CA SER A 111 -3.08 1.26 -16.62
C SER A 111 -2.57 -0.14 -16.93
N PHE A 112 -1.75 -0.66 -16.00
CA PHE A 112 -1.18 -2.00 -16.05
C PHE A 112 -1.31 -2.65 -14.68
N THR A 113 -1.80 -3.91 -14.64
CA THR A 113 -1.79 -4.74 -13.44
C THR A 113 -1.18 -6.09 -13.80
N TYR A 114 0.01 -6.36 -13.30
CA TYR A 114 0.67 -7.66 -13.37
C TYR A 114 0.36 -8.43 -12.09
N THR A 115 -0.01 -9.71 -12.19
CA THR A 115 -0.43 -10.51 -11.03
C THR A 115 0.04 -11.95 -11.15
N SER A 116 0.09 -12.67 -10.02
CA SER A 116 0.53 -14.07 -9.89
C SER A 116 -0.62 -15.07 -9.73
N GLY A 117 -1.87 -14.68 -9.95
CA GLY A 117 -3.02 -15.59 -9.87
C GLY A 117 -2.88 -16.81 -10.80
N GLN A 118 -3.32 -17.99 -10.35
CA GLN A 118 -3.29 -19.18 -11.21
C GLN A 118 -4.22 -19.02 -12.41
N GLN A 119 -5.43 -18.54 -12.15
CA GLN A 119 -6.35 -18.11 -13.21
C GLN A 119 -6.33 -16.59 -13.31
N ALA A 120 -6.79 -16.06 -14.43
CA ALA A 120 -6.73 -14.62 -14.67
C ALA A 120 -7.54 -13.78 -13.66
N HIS A 121 -8.56 -14.37 -13.05
CA HIS A 121 -9.40 -13.72 -12.04
C HIS A 121 -9.02 -14.04 -10.59
N ASP A 122 -7.99 -14.87 -10.37
CA ASP A 122 -7.48 -15.12 -9.03
C ASP A 122 -6.62 -13.96 -8.55
N ALA A 123 -6.76 -13.62 -7.28
CA ALA A 123 -5.75 -12.83 -6.56
C ALA A 123 -4.46 -13.64 -6.39
N GLY A 124 -3.34 -12.96 -6.31
CA GLY A 124 -2.04 -13.54 -6.01
C GLY A 124 -1.21 -12.57 -5.17
N ASP A 125 -0.25 -13.08 -4.44
CA ASP A 125 0.59 -12.32 -3.50
C ASP A 125 1.73 -11.52 -4.17
N TRP A 126 1.93 -11.70 -5.48
CA TRP A 126 2.75 -10.82 -6.31
C TRP A 126 1.85 -9.96 -7.19
N GLU A 127 1.98 -8.66 -7.06
CA GLU A 127 1.25 -7.70 -7.89
C GLU A 127 2.12 -6.46 -8.16
N PHE A 128 2.02 -5.94 -9.38
CA PHE A 128 2.50 -4.62 -9.73
C PHE A 128 1.42 -3.90 -10.53
N GLN A 129 0.85 -2.86 -9.95
CA GLN A 129 -0.25 -2.10 -10.53
C GLN A 129 0.13 -0.64 -10.71
N VAL A 130 -0.18 -0.07 -11.86
CA VAL A 130 -0.04 1.35 -12.15
C VAL A 130 -1.38 1.91 -12.60
N TYR A 131 -1.73 3.06 -12.04
CA TYR A 131 -2.82 3.92 -12.46
C TYR A 131 -2.24 5.32 -12.72
N GLY A 132 -2.01 5.65 -13.98
CA GLY A 132 -1.39 6.92 -14.37
C GLY A 132 -2.33 7.78 -15.17
N LEU A 133 -2.61 8.98 -14.67
CA LEU A 133 -3.54 9.93 -15.25
C LEU A 133 -3.08 10.43 -16.62
N GLN A 134 -4.07 10.76 -17.47
CA GLN A 134 -3.86 11.36 -18.77
C GLN A 134 -3.39 12.81 -18.67
N GLY A 135 -2.67 13.29 -19.66
CA GLY A 135 -2.14 14.66 -19.68
C GLY A 135 -3.19 15.77 -19.68
N TRP A 136 -4.40 15.51 -20.14
CA TRP A 136 -5.49 16.47 -20.05
C TRP A 136 -6.01 16.64 -18.61
N CYS A 137 -5.92 15.60 -17.75
CA CYS A 137 -6.25 15.71 -16.32
C CYS A 137 -5.37 16.76 -15.63
N ALA A 138 -4.05 16.74 -15.88
CA ALA A 138 -3.13 17.73 -15.33
C ALA A 138 -3.45 19.17 -15.75
N LYS A 139 -4.09 19.36 -16.93
CA LYS A 139 -4.50 20.69 -17.42
C LYS A 139 -5.79 21.20 -16.79
N MET A 140 -6.67 20.31 -16.35
CA MET A 140 -7.97 20.66 -15.79
C MET A 140 -7.94 20.88 -14.27
N GLY A 141 -6.89 20.41 -13.59
CA GLY A 141 -6.79 20.45 -12.11
C GLY A 141 -7.76 19.51 -11.41
N ASP A 142 -7.54 19.26 -10.12
CA ASP A 142 -8.41 18.50 -9.20
C ASP A 142 -8.85 17.08 -9.65
N TRP A 143 -8.01 16.39 -10.42
CA TRP A 143 -8.27 15.01 -10.84
C TRP A 143 -7.56 13.97 -9.97
N GLY A 144 -6.87 14.42 -8.93
CA GLY A 144 -6.08 13.57 -8.05
C GLY A 144 -4.71 13.20 -8.60
N ALA A 145 -4.09 12.20 -8.03
CA ALA A 145 -2.74 11.76 -8.35
C ALA A 145 -2.74 10.48 -9.20
N SER A 146 -1.62 10.22 -9.86
CA SER A 146 -1.28 8.89 -10.35
C SER A 146 -0.80 8.02 -9.20
N ALA A 147 -0.93 6.71 -9.32
CA ALA A 147 -0.56 5.77 -8.27
C ALA A 147 0.17 4.54 -8.81
N LEU A 148 1.10 4.02 -8.01
CA LEU A 148 1.72 2.73 -8.19
C LEU A 148 1.50 1.90 -6.94
N ARG A 149 1.02 0.66 -7.09
CA ARG A 149 0.98 -0.36 -6.04
C ARG A 149 1.88 -1.51 -6.43
N PHE A 150 2.66 -2.02 -5.50
CA PHE A 150 3.36 -3.29 -5.65
C PHE A 150 3.15 -4.15 -4.42
N ALA A 151 3.08 -5.45 -4.60
CA ALA A 151 2.92 -6.40 -3.51
C ALA A 151 3.90 -7.57 -3.68
N ILE A 152 4.38 -8.08 -2.55
CA ILE A 152 5.21 -9.28 -2.45
C ILE A 152 4.67 -10.19 -1.33
N PRO A 153 4.94 -11.51 -1.37
CA PRO A 153 4.52 -12.41 -0.31
C PRO A 153 5.02 -11.96 1.07
N LEU A 154 4.21 -12.17 2.12
CA LEU A 154 4.57 -11.83 3.51
C LEU A 154 5.89 -12.47 3.94
N LEU A 155 6.12 -13.73 3.54
CA LEU A 155 7.32 -14.49 3.92
C LEU A 155 8.59 -14.06 3.18
N SER A 156 8.52 -13.14 2.21
CA SER A 156 9.71 -12.62 1.52
C SER A 156 10.71 -11.94 2.47
N LEU A 157 10.24 -11.42 3.61
CA LEU A 157 11.11 -10.80 4.60
C LEU A 157 11.96 -11.81 5.40
N ASP A 158 11.62 -13.09 5.40
CA ASP A 158 12.40 -14.14 6.07
C ASP A 158 13.76 -14.32 5.39
N ASP A 159 13.75 -14.37 4.06
CA ASP A 159 14.97 -14.56 3.25
C ASP A 159 15.62 -13.23 2.86
N HIS A 160 14.83 -12.19 2.74
CA HIS A 160 15.22 -10.85 2.25
C HIS A 160 14.70 -9.74 3.16
N PRO A 161 15.23 -9.56 4.39
CA PRO A 161 14.64 -8.71 5.43
C PRO A 161 14.42 -7.24 5.08
N THR A 162 15.13 -6.72 4.07
CA THR A 162 15.06 -5.31 3.67
C THR A 162 14.59 -5.09 2.23
N ILE A 163 14.18 -6.14 1.53
CA ILE A 163 13.83 -6.05 0.10
C ILE A 163 12.65 -5.11 -0.14
N PHE A 164 11.62 -5.20 0.71
CA PHE A 164 10.43 -4.37 0.57
C PHE A 164 10.75 -2.88 0.81
N GLN A 165 11.51 -2.57 1.87
CA GLN A 165 11.96 -1.20 2.15
C GLN A 165 12.83 -0.65 1.00
N SER A 166 13.73 -1.48 0.47
CA SER A 166 14.61 -1.11 -0.64
C SER A 166 13.82 -0.72 -1.88
N MET A 167 12.85 -1.57 -2.29
CA MET A 167 11.96 -1.26 -3.41
C MET A 167 11.12 -0.02 -3.14
N PHE A 168 10.52 0.10 -1.94
CA PHE A 168 9.67 1.22 -1.59
C PHE A 168 10.41 2.56 -1.68
N VAL A 169 11.62 2.65 -1.11
CA VAL A 169 12.46 3.87 -1.16
C VAL A 169 12.98 4.13 -2.59
N SER A 170 13.39 3.09 -3.31
CA SER A 170 13.83 3.19 -4.71
C SER A 170 12.72 3.72 -5.61
N PHE A 171 11.51 3.19 -5.48
CA PHE A 171 10.35 3.60 -6.28
C PHE A 171 9.90 5.01 -5.89
N ALA A 172 9.89 5.35 -4.59
CA ALA A 172 9.59 6.69 -4.12
C ALA A 172 10.53 7.73 -4.72
N ARG A 173 11.84 7.42 -4.81
CA ARG A 173 12.86 8.28 -5.42
C ARG A 173 12.65 8.46 -6.92
N ARG A 174 12.42 7.36 -7.64
CA ARG A 174 12.26 7.39 -9.11
C ARG A 174 11.01 8.16 -9.53
N LEU A 175 9.90 7.96 -8.82
CA LEU A 175 8.61 8.56 -9.12
C LEU A 175 8.45 9.95 -8.53
N ARG A 176 9.39 10.42 -7.69
CA ARG A 176 9.30 11.70 -6.97
C ARG A 176 7.96 11.84 -6.25
N VAL A 177 7.62 10.84 -5.44
CA VAL A 177 6.28 10.69 -4.88
C VAL A 177 5.83 11.89 -4.05
N LEU A 178 4.54 12.16 -4.07
CA LEU A 178 3.89 13.10 -3.17
C LEU A 178 3.87 12.54 -1.75
N HIS A 179 3.37 11.34 -1.61
CA HIS A 179 3.37 10.53 -0.39
C HIS A 179 3.09 9.05 -0.73
N GLY A 180 3.17 8.21 0.28
CA GLY A 180 2.88 6.79 0.11
C GLY A 180 2.89 6.05 1.44
N TYR A 181 2.48 4.81 1.40
CA TYR A 181 2.45 3.92 2.57
C TYR A 181 2.72 2.48 2.16
N GLY A 182 3.21 1.68 3.09
CA GLY A 182 3.48 0.26 2.83
C GLY A 182 3.48 -0.57 4.10
N GLY A 183 2.90 -1.77 4.01
CA GLY A 183 2.77 -2.69 5.14
C GLY A 183 1.89 -3.88 4.78
N HIS A 184 1.23 -4.48 5.78
CA HIS A 184 0.28 -5.56 5.55
C HIS A 184 -0.93 -5.07 4.76
N ALA A 185 -1.35 -5.82 3.75
CA ALA A 185 -2.54 -5.56 2.95
C ALA A 185 -3.14 -6.86 2.41
N LEU A 186 -4.33 -6.77 1.84
CA LEU A 186 -4.86 -7.80 0.95
C LEU A 186 -4.61 -7.39 -0.50
N VAL A 187 -4.10 -8.32 -1.30
CA VAL A 187 -4.15 -8.21 -2.76
C VAL A 187 -5.48 -8.81 -3.19
N LEU A 188 -6.32 -7.99 -3.79
CA LEU A 188 -7.63 -8.40 -4.29
C LEU A 188 -7.54 -8.86 -5.74
N SER A 189 -8.52 -9.64 -6.19
CA SER A 189 -8.63 -10.03 -7.60
C SER A 189 -8.63 -8.81 -8.52
N ALA A 190 -7.68 -8.72 -9.43
CA ALA A 190 -7.59 -7.64 -10.41
C ALA A 190 -8.80 -7.57 -11.36
N ALA A 191 -9.49 -8.69 -11.56
CA ALA A 191 -10.68 -8.79 -12.41
C ALA A 191 -11.98 -8.40 -11.68
N ARG A 192 -12.00 -8.58 -10.36
CA ARG A 192 -13.20 -8.44 -9.52
C ARG A 192 -12.87 -7.82 -8.15
N PRO A 193 -12.22 -6.66 -8.10
CA PRO A 193 -11.81 -6.08 -6.83
C PRO A 193 -13.02 -5.78 -5.93
N TYR A 194 -14.07 -5.22 -6.47
CA TYR A 194 -15.26 -4.76 -5.72
C TYR A 194 -16.10 -5.89 -5.10
N ASP A 195 -15.99 -7.13 -5.61
CA ASP A 195 -16.64 -8.30 -5.01
C ASP A 195 -15.98 -8.68 -3.68
N ASN A 196 -14.76 -8.19 -3.43
CA ASN A 196 -13.94 -8.54 -2.27
C ASN A 196 -13.77 -7.39 -1.26
N ASP A 197 -14.25 -6.18 -1.57
CA ASP A 197 -14.23 -5.02 -0.66
C ASP A 197 -14.85 -5.31 0.70
N ALA A 198 -15.94 -6.10 0.73
CA ALA A 198 -16.64 -6.44 1.95
C ALA A 198 -15.75 -7.25 2.91
N PHE A 199 -14.97 -8.19 2.37
CA PHE A 199 -14.04 -8.99 3.16
C PHE A 199 -12.84 -8.16 3.61
N GLU A 200 -12.30 -7.29 2.75
CA GLU A 200 -11.24 -6.36 3.10
C GLU A 200 -11.69 -5.41 4.23
N ALA A 201 -12.87 -4.81 4.11
CA ALA A 201 -13.44 -3.95 5.15
C ALA A 201 -13.61 -4.67 6.49
N TYR A 202 -14.09 -5.91 6.45
CA TYR A 202 -14.25 -6.75 7.64
C TYR A 202 -12.92 -6.98 8.34
N LEU A 203 -11.89 -7.43 7.62
CA LEU A 203 -10.57 -7.68 8.21
C LEU A 203 -9.89 -6.38 8.68
N ALA A 204 -10.01 -5.29 7.91
CA ALA A 204 -9.45 -3.99 8.30
C ALA A 204 -10.14 -3.41 9.55
N GLY A 205 -11.38 -3.81 9.81
CA GLY A 205 -12.10 -3.52 11.05
C GLY A 205 -11.68 -4.39 12.24
N MET A 206 -10.94 -5.49 12.00
CA MET A 206 -10.48 -6.39 13.05
C MET A 206 -8.98 -6.29 13.34
N LEU A 207 -8.18 -5.82 12.39
CA LEU A 207 -6.73 -5.82 12.48
C LEU A 207 -6.14 -4.42 12.34
N ASN A 208 -5.43 -3.97 13.37
CA ASN A 208 -4.53 -2.83 13.28
C ASN A 208 -3.35 -3.19 12.35
N GLY A 209 -2.86 -2.20 11.58
CA GLY A 209 -1.72 -2.40 10.67
C GLY A 209 -2.08 -2.96 9.30
N LEU A 210 -3.29 -3.50 9.11
CA LEU A 210 -3.79 -3.87 7.79
C LEU A 210 -4.19 -2.62 7.01
N ASP A 211 -3.66 -2.46 5.80
CA ASP A 211 -4.14 -1.46 4.85
C ASP A 211 -5.40 -1.95 4.15
N ALA A 212 -6.26 -1.04 3.75
CA ALA A 212 -7.48 -1.31 3.00
C ALA A 212 -7.84 -0.17 2.07
N GLY A 213 -8.48 -0.50 0.97
CA GLY A 213 -9.05 0.46 0.04
C GLY A 213 -8.49 0.37 -1.37
N ASP A 214 -9.34 0.75 -2.31
CA ASP A 214 -9.06 0.77 -3.74
C ASP A 214 -8.04 1.85 -4.11
N LEU A 215 -7.08 1.49 -4.96
CA LEU A 215 -5.99 2.37 -5.39
C LEU A 215 -6.51 3.62 -6.12
N ILE A 216 -7.52 3.46 -6.97
CA ILE A 216 -8.06 4.55 -7.80
C ILE A 216 -8.87 5.52 -6.95
N GLN A 217 -9.67 4.99 -6.00
CA GLN A 217 -10.42 5.82 -5.06
C GLN A 217 -9.47 6.67 -4.19
N ALA A 218 -8.43 6.05 -3.66
CA ALA A 218 -7.43 6.76 -2.86
C ALA A 218 -6.63 7.78 -3.70
N ALA A 219 -6.30 7.47 -4.96
CA ALA A 219 -5.58 8.36 -5.86
C ALA A 219 -6.35 9.65 -6.16
N ALA A 220 -7.68 9.60 -6.22
CA ALA A 220 -8.52 10.76 -6.48
C ALA A 220 -8.38 11.86 -5.40
N ASP A 221 -8.06 11.48 -4.16
CA ASP A 221 -7.93 12.41 -3.04
C ASP A 221 -6.47 12.59 -2.56
N ALA A 222 -5.51 11.90 -3.17
CA ALA A 222 -4.13 11.85 -2.69
C ALA A 222 -3.38 13.22 -2.74
N GLU A 223 -3.81 14.16 -3.55
CA GLU A 223 -3.26 15.53 -3.55
C GLU A 223 -3.69 16.35 -2.34
N LYS A 224 -4.78 15.95 -1.65
CA LYS A 224 -5.33 16.65 -0.48
C LYS A 224 -4.62 16.28 0.83
N GLY A 225 -3.77 15.26 0.82
CA GLY A 225 -3.01 14.82 1.99
C GLY A 225 -2.78 13.31 2.02
N ILE A 226 -2.15 12.83 3.10
CA ILE A 226 -1.89 11.41 3.28
C ILE A 226 -3.15 10.65 3.65
N LYS A 227 -3.21 9.36 3.31
CA LYS A 227 -4.28 8.45 3.72
C LYS A 227 -4.21 8.16 5.22
N THR A 228 -3.13 7.55 5.65
CA THR A 228 -2.86 7.14 7.03
C THR A 228 -1.38 6.76 7.15
N VAL A 229 -0.95 6.44 8.36
CA VAL A 229 0.37 5.86 8.60
C VAL A 229 0.35 4.35 8.43
N SER A 230 1.49 3.80 8.03
CA SER A 230 1.72 2.35 7.95
C SER A 230 3.14 2.03 8.42
N TRP A 231 3.59 0.78 8.27
CA TRP A 231 4.96 0.38 8.57
C TRP A 231 6.00 1.26 7.85
N LEU A 232 5.78 1.51 6.56
CA LEU A 232 6.49 2.53 5.80
C LEU A 232 5.53 3.67 5.48
N THR A 233 5.95 4.90 5.72
CA THR A 233 5.18 6.10 5.35
C THR A 233 6.10 7.08 4.67
N ALA A 234 5.82 7.41 3.41
CA ALA A 234 6.54 8.42 2.63
C ALA A 234 5.79 9.75 2.68
N ILE A 235 6.50 10.84 2.86
CA ILE A 235 6.01 12.22 2.78
C ILE A 235 7.00 13.07 1.99
N ASN A 236 6.53 14.00 1.17
CA ASN A 236 7.40 14.91 0.42
C ASN A 236 7.93 16.06 1.29
N HIS A 237 8.85 16.84 0.73
CA HIS A 237 9.47 17.98 1.45
C HIS A 237 8.45 19.02 1.91
N GLY A 238 7.41 19.31 1.10
CA GLY A 238 6.37 20.27 1.50
C GLY A 238 5.65 19.81 2.76
N MET A 239 5.18 18.57 2.79
CA MET A 239 4.56 17.94 3.96
C MET A 239 5.52 17.87 5.15
N LEU A 240 6.81 17.59 4.89
CA LEU A 240 7.83 17.55 5.94
C LEU A 240 8.01 18.92 6.59
N GLU A 241 8.02 20.00 5.80
CA GLU A 241 8.12 21.37 6.30
C GLU A 241 6.91 21.78 7.15
N GLU A 242 5.69 21.39 6.73
CA GLU A 242 4.46 21.68 7.47
C GLU A 242 4.49 21.14 8.92
N ILE A 243 5.12 19.98 9.15
CA ILE A 243 5.24 19.39 10.49
C ILE A 243 6.51 19.83 11.26
N GLY A 244 7.27 20.81 10.75
CA GLY A 244 8.47 21.34 11.41
C GLY A 244 9.79 20.68 10.99
N GLY A 245 9.79 19.97 9.85
CA GLY A 245 10.98 19.43 9.23
C GLY A 245 11.53 18.17 9.89
N ILE A 246 12.68 17.72 9.42
CA ILE A 246 13.34 16.48 9.91
C ILE A 246 13.65 16.55 11.42
N SER A 247 13.88 17.73 11.97
CA SER A 247 14.15 17.91 13.40
C SER A 247 12.93 17.57 14.25
N ALA A 248 11.72 17.92 13.80
CA ALA A 248 10.49 17.56 14.48
C ALA A 248 10.26 16.05 14.42
N VAL A 249 10.50 15.41 13.24
CA VAL A 249 10.40 13.95 13.06
C VAL A 249 11.35 13.24 14.04
N ARG A 250 12.63 13.63 14.09
CA ARG A 250 13.63 13.02 14.98
C ARG A 250 13.33 13.23 16.47
N SER A 251 12.71 14.35 16.84
CA SER A 251 12.29 14.60 18.21
C SER A 251 11.10 13.75 18.64
N ALA A 252 10.17 13.50 17.71
CA ALA A 252 8.95 12.75 17.97
C ALA A 252 9.17 11.23 17.90
N LEU A 253 10.03 10.77 16.98
CA LEU A 253 10.22 9.36 16.63
C LEU A 253 11.66 8.90 16.97
N PRO A 254 11.86 8.17 18.10
CA PRO A 254 13.19 7.70 18.52
C PRO A 254 13.83 6.74 17.51
N ILE A 255 15.09 6.96 17.20
CA ILE A 255 15.88 6.26 16.15
C ILE A 255 16.06 4.75 16.41
N ASP A 256 15.89 4.28 17.64
CA ASP A 256 15.95 2.85 17.99
C ASP A 256 14.75 2.06 17.42
N TRP A 257 13.62 2.72 17.17
CA TRP A 257 12.38 2.09 16.70
C TRP A 257 11.93 2.64 15.34
N PHE A 258 12.45 3.80 14.90
CA PHE A 258 12.08 4.44 13.65
C PHE A 258 13.33 4.72 12.82
N ALA A 259 13.37 4.21 11.59
CA ALA A 259 14.39 4.60 10.63
C ALA A 259 13.83 5.61 9.63
N LEU A 260 14.69 6.50 9.19
CA LEU A 260 14.37 7.56 8.24
C LEU A 260 15.24 7.40 7.00
N TYR A 261 14.65 7.43 5.82
CA TYR A 261 15.34 7.31 4.54
C TYR A 261 14.99 8.49 3.64
N ASP A 262 16.02 9.19 3.16
CA ASP A 262 15.87 10.26 2.17
C ASP A 262 15.67 9.64 0.78
N TYR A 263 14.56 9.97 0.12
CA TYR A 263 14.34 9.58 -1.27
C TYR A 263 14.57 10.73 -2.28
N GLY A 264 15.16 11.85 -1.82
CA GLY A 264 15.55 12.98 -2.64
C GLY A 264 14.48 14.07 -2.77
N GLN A 265 13.19 13.73 -2.68
CA GLN A 265 12.06 14.66 -2.71
C GLN A 265 11.28 14.65 -1.39
N GLY A 266 11.76 13.90 -0.40
CA GLY A 266 11.12 13.76 0.89
C GLY A 266 11.71 12.63 1.71
N LEU A 267 10.94 12.15 2.66
CA LEU A 267 11.37 11.22 3.69
C LEU A 267 10.46 9.98 3.73
N VAL A 268 11.06 8.79 3.85
CA VAL A 268 10.34 7.57 4.24
C VAL A 268 10.62 7.30 5.71
N ILE A 269 9.57 7.12 6.49
CA ILE A 269 9.60 6.70 7.89
C ILE A 269 9.31 5.20 7.94
N GLN A 270 10.24 4.40 8.49
CA GLN A 270 10.02 2.99 8.83
C GLN A 270 9.67 2.87 10.30
N ALA A 271 8.55 2.26 10.63
CA ALA A 271 8.01 2.08 11.97
C ALA A 271 8.25 0.65 12.48
N GLY A 272 9.41 0.40 13.05
CA GLY A 272 9.81 -0.91 13.59
C GLY A 272 10.46 -1.86 12.59
N PRO A 273 10.97 -2.99 13.05
CA PRO A 273 11.76 -3.94 12.24
C PRO A 273 10.94 -4.65 11.16
N VAL A 274 9.66 -4.92 11.43
CA VAL A 274 8.72 -5.61 10.55
C VAL A 274 7.36 -4.91 10.61
N PRO A 275 6.49 -5.10 9.61
CA PRO A 275 5.12 -4.58 9.67
C PRO A 275 4.41 -5.12 10.90
N GLU A 276 3.66 -4.26 11.57
CA GLU A 276 2.91 -4.63 12.76
C GLU A 276 1.47 -5.00 12.40
N GLY A 277 0.98 -6.11 12.95
CA GLY A 277 -0.41 -6.49 12.93
C GLY A 277 -0.86 -6.82 14.35
N ALA A 278 -1.99 -6.26 14.77
CA ALA A 278 -2.57 -6.53 16.07
C ALA A 278 -4.10 -6.50 15.98
N PRO A 279 -4.84 -7.28 16.79
CA PRO A 279 -6.28 -7.13 16.91
C PRO A 279 -6.67 -5.69 17.27
N VAL A 280 -7.79 -5.22 16.75
CA VAL A 280 -8.26 -3.82 16.98
C VAL A 280 -8.59 -3.55 18.45
N ASP A 281 -9.00 -4.57 19.19
CA ASP A 281 -9.29 -4.51 20.63
C ASP A 281 -8.02 -4.53 21.51
N THR A 282 -6.82 -4.60 20.91
CA THR A 282 -5.56 -4.47 21.64
C THR A 282 -5.47 -3.10 22.31
N ASP A 283 -5.34 -3.12 23.66
CA ASP A 283 -5.18 -1.91 24.45
C ASP A 283 -3.87 -1.95 25.25
N PRO A 284 -3.03 -0.94 25.16
CA PRO A 284 -3.09 0.19 24.23
C PRO A 284 -2.75 -0.24 22.78
N LYS A 285 -3.23 0.54 21.78
CA LYS A 285 -2.95 0.34 20.35
C LYS A 285 -1.44 0.23 20.07
N PRO A 286 -1.03 -0.27 18.89
CA PRO A 286 0.40 -0.37 18.50
C PRO A 286 1.12 0.98 18.53
N SER A 287 2.14 1.14 19.40
CA SER A 287 2.86 2.42 19.57
C SER A 287 3.57 2.86 18.29
N ARG A 288 4.08 1.89 17.52
CA ARG A 288 4.79 2.16 16.26
C ARG A 288 3.88 2.71 15.16
N LEU A 289 2.56 2.56 15.28
CA LEU A 289 1.58 3.19 14.37
C LEU A 289 0.99 4.48 14.98
N VAL A 290 0.76 4.49 16.28
CA VAL A 290 0.18 5.66 16.98
C VAL A 290 1.13 6.85 17.00
N LEU A 291 2.43 6.65 17.27
CA LEU A 291 3.38 7.77 17.37
C LEU A 291 3.61 8.50 16.04
N PRO A 292 3.87 7.81 14.90
CA PRO A 292 3.91 8.49 13.61
C PRO A 292 2.56 9.13 13.24
N ASN A 293 1.43 8.49 13.56
CA ASN A 293 0.12 9.06 13.31
C ASN A 293 -0.08 10.37 14.09
N ALA A 294 0.31 10.43 15.36
CA ALA A 294 0.21 11.66 16.16
C ALA A 294 1.04 12.80 15.57
N LEU A 295 2.18 12.50 14.93
CA LEU A 295 3.02 13.47 14.25
C LEU A 295 2.42 13.92 12.90
N LEU A 296 1.83 13.01 12.16
CA LEU A 296 1.42 13.21 10.76
C LEU A 296 -0.10 13.47 10.61
N ALA A 297 -0.85 13.50 11.70
CA ALA A 297 -2.32 13.61 11.67
C ALA A 297 -2.82 14.87 10.93
N GLU A 298 -2.09 15.98 11.01
CA GLU A 298 -2.44 17.25 10.36
C GLU A 298 -2.25 17.19 8.83
N LEU A 299 -1.41 16.27 8.34
CA LEU A 299 -1.19 16.04 6.90
C LEU A 299 -2.24 15.13 6.28
N ARG A 300 -3.13 14.54 7.09
CA ARG A 300 -4.15 13.61 6.58
C ARG A 300 -5.16 14.34 5.72
N ALA A 301 -5.47 13.74 4.55
CA ALA A 301 -6.56 14.23 3.72
C ALA A 301 -7.86 14.34 4.53
N PRO A 302 -8.60 15.43 4.42
CA PRO A 302 -9.87 15.61 5.14
C PRO A 302 -10.87 14.51 4.85
N GLU A 303 -10.89 14.08 3.59
CA GLU A 303 -11.67 12.95 3.09
C GLU A 303 -10.80 12.15 2.13
N MET A 304 -10.94 10.83 2.14
CA MET A 304 -10.29 9.95 1.17
C MET A 304 -11.22 8.76 0.88
N GLY A 305 -11.46 8.51 -0.40
CA GLY A 305 -12.19 7.35 -0.86
C GLY A 305 -11.40 6.07 -0.58
N LEU A 306 -12.05 5.07 0.01
CA LEU A 306 -11.45 3.76 0.26
C LEU A 306 -12.12 2.68 -0.57
N HIS A 307 -13.45 2.54 -0.51
CA HIS A 307 -14.21 1.59 -1.31
C HIS A 307 -15.24 2.30 -2.17
N VAL A 308 -15.63 1.64 -3.24
CA VAL A 308 -16.73 2.11 -4.09
C VAL A 308 -18.06 1.86 -3.37
N ALA A 309 -18.93 2.87 -3.40
CA ALA A 309 -20.28 2.73 -2.84
C ALA A 309 -21.07 1.64 -3.58
N SER A 310 -21.79 0.84 -2.83
CA SER A 310 -22.69 -0.20 -3.34
C SER A 310 -24.08 -0.01 -2.76
N ALA A 311 -25.09 -0.48 -3.47
CA ALA A 311 -26.47 -0.52 -2.99
C ALA A 311 -26.73 -1.68 -2.00
N SER A 312 -25.75 -2.57 -1.78
CA SER A 312 -25.85 -3.69 -0.85
C SER A 312 -25.51 -3.26 0.58
N ASP A 313 -26.03 -3.99 1.56
CA ASP A 313 -25.74 -3.81 2.99
C ASP A 313 -24.42 -4.46 3.43
N GLU A 314 -23.55 -4.81 2.50
CA GLU A 314 -22.25 -5.40 2.76
C GLU A 314 -21.33 -4.42 3.49
N PRO A 315 -20.45 -4.89 4.40
CA PRO A 315 -19.50 -4.01 5.07
C PRO A 315 -18.57 -3.35 4.05
N ARG A 316 -18.46 -2.02 4.10
CA ARG A 316 -17.57 -1.25 3.22
C ARG A 316 -17.00 -0.05 3.96
N LEU A 317 -15.78 0.33 3.63
CA LEU A 317 -15.16 1.55 4.14
C LEU A 317 -15.56 2.73 3.24
N ILE A 318 -16.78 3.23 3.45
CA ILE A 318 -17.33 4.40 2.76
C ILE A 318 -17.83 5.44 3.75
N GLY A 319 -17.87 6.71 3.38
CA GLY A 319 -18.40 7.80 4.18
C GLY A 319 -17.87 7.80 5.62
N TRP A 320 -18.76 7.73 6.61
CA TRP A 320 -18.39 7.76 8.02
C TRP A 320 -17.48 6.59 8.44
N ALA A 321 -17.71 5.37 7.93
CA ALA A 321 -16.88 4.20 8.24
C ALA A 321 -15.44 4.37 7.75
N ALA A 322 -15.25 4.92 6.54
CA ALA A 322 -13.92 5.27 6.02
C ALA A 322 -13.24 6.31 6.93
N GLN A 323 -13.96 7.37 7.33
CA GLN A 323 -13.41 8.42 8.20
C GLN A 323 -12.98 7.88 9.56
N GLN A 324 -13.77 6.98 10.17
CA GLN A 324 -13.40 6.34 11.44
C GLN A 324 -12.17 5.47 11.28
N TRP A 325 -12.10 4.70 10.19
CA TRP A 325 -10.94 3.84 9.92
C TRP A 325 -9.67 4.66 9.67
N LEU A 326 -9.74 5.77 8.94
CA LEU A 326 -8.61 6.67 8.70
C LEU A 326 -8.05 7.26 10.01
N LYS A 327 -8.93 7.51 10.99
CA LYS A 327 -8.59 8.08 12.30
C LYS A 327 -8.34 7.03 13.40
N ARG A 328 -8.25 5.74 13.05
CA ARG A 328 -8.16 4.65 14.03
C ARG A 328 -6.96 4.72 14.98
N TYR A 329 -5.90 5.45 14.61
CA TYR A 329 -4.71 5.67 15.44
C TYR A 329 -4.70 7.04 16.15
N ASP A 330 -5.75 7.83 16.02
CA ASP A 330 -5.83 9.10 16.70
C ASP A 330 -5.95 8.88 18.21
N ILE A 331 -5.21 9.71 18.96
CA ILE A 331 -5.16 9.72 20.42
C ILE A 331 -5.23 11.14 20.94
N GLY A 332 -5.67 11.30 22.18
CA GLY A 332 -5.53 12.57 22.89
C GLY A 332 -4.06 12.90 23.22
N SER A 333 -3.71 14.18 23.27
CA SER A 333 -2.34 14.62 23.60
C SER A 333 -1.85 14.12 24.97
N SER A 334 -2.77 13.92 25.92
CA SER A 334 -2.47 13.38 27.26
C SER A 334 -2.04 11.90 27.24
N GLU A 335 -2.38 11.16 26.18
CA GLU A 335 -2.05 9.72 26.06
C GLU A 335 -0.67 9.48 25.46
N LEU A 336 -0.06 10.48 24.81
CA LEU A 336 1.20 10.37 24.08
C LEU A 336 2.33 9.75 24.93
N LEU A 337 2.41 10.13 26.20
CA LEU A 337 3.42 9.61 27.13
C LEU A 337 3.24 8.11 27.38
N THR A 338 2.02 7.61 27.42
CA THR A 338 1.70 6.18 27.57
C THR A 338 2.27 5.39 26.40
N TYR A 339 2.07 5.87 25.18
CA TYR A 339 2.58 5.22 23.96
C TYR A 339 4.11 5.29 23.86
N LYS A 340 4.74 6.40 24.25
CA LYS A 340 6.20 6.50 24.34
C LYS A 340 6.77 5.52 25.37
N THR A 341 6.09 5.30 26.48
CA THR A 341 6.50 4.34 27.52
C THR A 341 6.31 2.89 27.03
N LYS A 342 5.21 2.59 26.34
CA LYS A 342 4.97 1.27 25.76
C LYS A 342 6.04 0.93 24.71
N LEU A 343 6.41 1.89 23.85
CA LEU A 343 7.42 1.72 22.82
C LEU A 343 8.74 1.15 23.37
N LEU A 344 9.13 1.53 24.61
CA LEU A 344 10.37 1.03 25.25
C LEU A 344 10.41 -0.48 25.42
N LYS A 345 9.26 -1.16 25.36
CA LYS A 345 9.14 -2.63 25.49
C LYS A 345 9.03 -3.33 24.14
N GLU A 346 8.88 -2.57 23.04
CA GLU A 346 8.74 -3.12 21.71
C GLU A 346 10.09 -3.45 21.07
N PRO A 347 10.15 -4.40 20.10
CA PRO A 347 11.39 -4.74 19.41
C PRO A 347 12.01 -3.52 18.72
N LYS A 348 13.32 -3.34 18.92
CA LYS A 348 14.10 -2.29 18.28
C LYS A 348 14.50 -2.67 16.86
N LEU A 349 14.78 -1.67 16.06
CA LEU A 349 15.45 -1.81 14.78
C LEU A 349 16.84 -2.43 14.94
N THR A 350 17.25 -3.20 13.94
CA THR A 350 18.60 -3.78 13.83
C THR A 350 19.20 -3.44 12.46
N GLU A 351 20.49 -3.66 12.27
CA GLU A 351 21.14 -3.52 10.97
C GLU A 351 20.56 -4.48 9.92
N ALA A 352 20.08 -5.65 10.35
CA ALA A 352 19.44 -6.63 9.46
C ALA A 352 18.05 -6.18 8.96
N THR A 353 17.37 -5.30 9.69
CA THR A 353 15.99 -4.86 9.40
C THR A 353 15.91 -3.43 8.89
N THR A 354 17.05 -2.79 8.61
CA THR A 354 17.13 -1.40 8.10
C THR A 354 18.04 -1.31 6.89
N LEU A 355 17.77 -0.34 6.02
CA LEU A 355 18.70 0.00 4.94
C LEU A 355 19.95 0.71 5.53
N ARG A 356 21.08 0.60 4.83
CA ARG A 356 22.38 1.15 5.30
C ARG A 356 22.44 2.67 5.30
N ASP A 357 21.70 3.31 4.40
CA ASP A 357 21.66 4.77 4.16
C ASP A 357 20.56 5.47 4.97
N ARG A 358 20.23 4.96 6.17
CA ARG A 358 19.33 5.65 7.10
C ARG A 358 19.96 6.96 7.62
N LEU A 359 19.12 8.00 7.74
CA LEU A 359 19.48 9.30 8.29
C LEU A 359 19.70 9.30 9.81
#